data_516acd5bd32cd444d5adc991cd334b82
#
_entry.id   516acd5bd32cd444d5adc991cd334b82
#
_cell.length_a   1.000
_cell.length_b   1.000
_cell.length_c   1.000
_cell.angle_alpha   90.00
_cell.angle_beta   90.00
_cell.angle_gamma   90.00
#
_symmetry.space_group_name_H-M   'P 1'
#
loop_
_entity.id
_entity.type
_entity.pdbx_description
1 polymer ?
#
loop_
_entity_poly.entity_id
_entity_poly.type
_entity_poly.pdbx_seq_one_letter_code
_entity_poly.pdbx_strand_id
1 'polypeptide(L)'
;MGQTLFAPNATKSGTMIKLHKHDLPDGLDLGSVVAVDTETMGLNPHRDRLCLVQLSAGDGNAHCVQIIPETLGGRGADCPNLKRLLANPDQVKLFHFARFDVAILRQALGVEVAPVRCTKVAAKLVRTFTERHGLKDLLRELVGVDISKQQQSSDWGAPELTPEQLAYAASDVLYLHALWARLEGLLIREGRLELAEACFRFLPARGQLDLMGYEDPDIFAH
;
A
#
# COMPACT_ATOMS: atom_id res chain seq x y z
N MET A 1 -30.14 11.58 -28.59
CA MET A 1 -30.43 10.38 -27.78
C MET A 1 -29.36 10.29 -26.70
N GLY A 2 -29.75 10.69 -25.48
CA GLY A 2 -28.82 10.81 -24.36
C GLY A 2 -28.50 9.43 -23.75
N GLN A 3 -27.23 9.14 -23.58
CA GLN A 3 -26.77 8.02 -22.74
C GLN A 3 -26.56 8.56 -21.33
N THR A 4 -27.42 8.09 -20.43
CA THR A 4 -27.37 8.34 -18.99
C THR A 4 -26.19 7.56 -18.40
N LEU A 5 -25.16 8.26 -17.93
CA LEU A 5 -24.07 7.67 -17.14
C LEU A 5 -24.62 7.22 -15.80
N PHE A 6 -24.63 5.93 -15.58
CA PHE A 6 -24.93 5.32 -14.28
C PHE A 6 -23.81 5.71 -13.28
N ALA A 7 -24.16 6.54 -12.31
CA ALA A 7 -23.40 6.69 -11.08
C ALA A 7 -23.62 5.43 -10.23
N PRO A 8 -22.56 4.78 -9.70
CA PRO A 8 -22.76 3.69 -8.74
C PRO A 8 -23.31 4.28 -7.45
N ASN A 9 -24.47 3.78 -7.02
CA ASN A 9 -25.05 4.07 -5.72
C ASN A 9 -24.06 3.66 -4.62
N ALA A 10 -23.47 4.65 -3.95
CA ALA A 10 -22.76 4.46 -2.70
C ALA A 10 -23.81 4.12 -1.62
N THR A 11 -24.08 2.85 -1.40
CA THR A 11 -24.71 2.39 -0.17
C THR A 11 -23.79 2.76 0.99
N LYS A 12 -24.27 3.54 1.95
CA LYS A 12 -23.61 3.84 3.23
C LYS A 12 -23.56 2.56 4.08
N SER A 13 -22.70 1.63 3.74
CA SER A 13 -22.20 0.61 4.65
C SER A 13 -21.06 1.27 5.42
N GLY A 14 -21.13 1.30 6.74
CA GLY A 14 -20.06 1.87 7.57
C GLY A 14 -18.75 1.13 7.29
N THR A 15 -17.66 1.86 7.06
CA THR A 15 -16.30 1.29 6.93
C THR A 15 -15.99 0.46 8.18
N MET A 16 -15.61 -0.81 7.98
CA MET A 16 -15.16 -1.67 9.08
C MET A 16 -13.63 -1.73 9.08
N ILE A 17 -13.01 -1.37 10.20
CA ILE A 17 -11.57 -1.49 10.41
C ILE A 17 -11.35 -2.60 11.42
N LYS A 18 -10.63 -3.65 11.00
CA LYS A 18 -10.29 -4.80 11.85
C LYS A 18 -8.81 -4.76 12.20
N LEU A 19 -8.52 -4.65 13.50
CA LEU A 19 -7.15 -4.79 14.00
C LEU A 19 -6.88 -6.26 14.34
N HIS A 20 -5.81 -6.79 13.77
CA HIS A 20 -5.28 -8.12 14.05
C HIS A 20 -3.92 -7.96 14.73
N LYS A 21 -3.71 -8.66 15.82
CA LYS A 21 -2.40 -8.70 16.50
C LYS A 21 -1.62 -9.90 15.96
N HIS A 22 -0.40 -9.64 15.49
CA HIS A 22 0.58 -10.57 14.95
C HIS A 22 0.33 -11.05 13.52
N ASP A 23 -0.86 -11.55 13.17
CA ASP A 23 -1.12 -12.14 11.85
C ASP A 23 -2.59 -11.97 11.42
N LEU A 24 -2.85 -12.21 10.14
CA LEU A 24 -4.18 -12.33 9.59
C LEU A 24 -4.86 -13.63 10.04
N PRO A 25 -6.21 -13.65 10.14
CA PRO A 25 -6.92 -14.88 10.41
C PRO A 25 -6.79 -15.89 9.26
N ASP A 26 -6.91 -17.18 9.60
CA ASP A 26 -6.93 -18.24 8.59
C ASP A 26 -8.11 -18.05 7.63
N GLY A 27 -7.84 -18.33 6.33
CA GLY A 27 -8.89 -18.35 5.30
C GLY A 27 -9.43 -16.97 4.91
N LEU A 28 -8.80 -15.87 5.34
CA LEU A 28 -9.20 -14.55 4.90
C LEU A 28 -8.93 -14.39 3.40
N ASP A 29 -9.99 -14.16 2.63
CA ASP A 29 -9.93 -13.86 1.20
C ASP A 29 -10.02 -12.34 0.97
N LEU A 30 -9.01 -11.76 0.33
CA LEU A 30 -8.95 -10.36 -0.07
C LEU A 30 -8.98 -10.18 -1.60
N GLY A 31 -9.45 -11.19 -2.33
CA GLY A 31 -9.62 -11.15 -3.78
C GLY A 31 -8.30 -11.23 -4.55
N SER A 32 -8.36 -10.98 -5.86
CA SER A 32 -7.20 -11.06 -6.77
C SER A 32 -6.29 -9.83 -6.73
N VAL A 33 -6.75 -8.72 -6.17
CA VAL A 33 -5.99 -7.49 -5.96
C VAL A 33 -6.21 -7.04 -4.53
N VAL A 34 -5.13 -6.87 -3.78
CA VAL A 34 -5.18 -6.36 -2.40
C VAL A 34 -4.38 -5.05 -2.32
N ALA A 35 -5.02 -4.00 -1.83
CA ALA A 35 -4.34 -2.77 -1.47
C ALA A 35 -3.52 -2.99 -0.20
N VAL A 36 -2.28 -2.52 -0.18
CA VAL A 36 -1.36 -2.69 0.95
C VAL A 36 -0.64 -1.37 1.22
N ASP A 37 -0.40 -1.09 2.50
CA ASP A 37 0.43 0.01 2.96
C ASP A 37 1.12 -0.40 4.26
N THR A 38 2.14 0.34 4.71
CA THR A 38 2.90 0.02 5.93
C THR A 38 3.18 1.24 6.78
N GLU A 39 3.14 1.07 8.11
CA GLU A 39 3.60 2.06 9.06
C GLU A 39 4.83 1.54 9.83
N THR A 40 5.78 2.43 10.05
CA THR A 40 7.08 2.12 10.64
C THR A 40 7.47 3.17 11.70
N MET A 41 8.51 2.90 12.48
CA MET A 41 9.05 3.87 13.45
C MET A 41 9.80 5.04 12.78
N GLY A 42 9.99 5.01 11.47
CA GLY A 42 10.69 6.01 10.67
C GLY A 42 10.95 5.51 9.27
N LEU A 43 11.78 6.23 8.50
CA LEU A 43 11.96 5.98 7.07
C LEU A 43 13.23 5.19 6.71
N ASN A 44 14.01 4.75 7.69
CA ASN A 44 15.20 3.95 7.44
C ASN A 44 14.89 2.46 7.67
N PRO A 45 14.79 1.62 6.61
CA PRO A 45 14.38 0.23 6.75
C PRO A 45 15.38 -0.64 7.53
N HIS A 46 16.62 -0.20 7.74
CA HIS A 46 17.62 -0.92 8.54
C HIS A 46 17.52 -0.62 10.03
N ARG A 47 17.01 0.56 10.41
CA ARG A 47 16.92 1.01 11.78
C ARG A 47 15.48 0.98 12.30
N ASP A 48 14.55 1.36 11.45
CA ASP A 48 13.18 1.67 11.86
C ASP A 48 12.29 0.45 11.59
N ARG A 49 11.75 -0.14 12.66
CA ARG A 49 10.98 -1.37 12.54
C ARG A 49 9.62 -1.17 11.88
N LEU A 50 9.13 -2.21 11.20
CA LEU A 50 7.75 -2.35 10.77
C LEU A 50 6.83 -2.46 12.00
N CYS A 51 5.73 -1.69 12.01
CA CYS A 51 4.78 -1.64 13.11
C CYS A 51 3.38 -2.09 12.71
N LEU A 52 2.93 -1.72 11.51
CA LEU A 52 1.59 -2.02 11.04
C LEU A 52 1.63 -2.34 9.54
N VAL A 53 0.79 -3.27 9.11
CA VAL A 53 0.51 -3.55 7.69
C VAL A 53 -0.99 -3.41 7.48
N GLN A 54 -1.40 -2.51 6.61
CA GLN A 54 -2.80 -2.29 6.26
C GLN A 54 -3.13 -3.00 4.97
N LEU A 55 -4.32 -3.61 4.90
CA LEU A 55 -4.81 -4.32 3.72
C LEU A 55 -6.28 -3.99 3.47
N SER A 56 -6.66 -3.94 2.19
CA SER A 56 -8.07 -3.79 1.77
C SER A 56 -8.32 -4.54 0.47
N ALA A 57 -9.48 -5.19 0.38
CA ALA A 57 -9.97 -5.81 -0.86
C ALA A 57 -10.66 -4.81 -1.81
N GLY A 58 -10.76 -3.52 -1.43
CA GLY A 58 -11.53 -2.52 -2.17
C GLY A 58 -13.03 -2.58 -1.92
N ASP A 59 -13.45 -3.33 -0.94
CA ASP A 59 -14.85 -3.56 -0.51
C ASP A 59 -15.36 -2.51 0.51
N GLY A 60 -14.54 -1.51 0.84
CA GLY A 60 -14.82 -0.50 1.85
C GLY A 60 -14.37 -0.90 3.27
N ASN A 61 -13.74 -2.05 3.43
CA ASN A 61 -13.19 -2.52 4.69
C ASN A 61 -11.67 -2.49 4.68
N ALA A 62 -11.07 -2.39 5.88
CA ALA A 62 -9.62 -2.46 6.07
C ALA A 62 -9.26 -3.47 7.17
N HIS A 63 -8.17 -4.18 6.95
CA HIS A 63 -7.52 -5.07 7.90
C HIS A 63 -6.16 -4.50 8.26
N CYS A 64 -5.91 -4.24 9.53
CA CYS A 64 -4.66 -3.73 10.05
C CYS A 64 -3.97 -4.84 10.84
N VAL A 65 -2.76 -5.25 10.46
CA VAL A 65 -1.97 -6.25 11.17
C VAL A 65 -0.88 -5.55 11.96
N GLN A 66 -1.01 -5.54 13.28
CA GLN A 66 -0.02 -4.94 14.18
C GLN A 66 1.11 -5.94 14.42
N ILE A 67 2.34 -5.56 14.03
CA ILE A 67 3.56 -6.33 14.22
C ILE A 67 4.17 -5.95 15.58
N ILE A 68 3.99 -6.81 16.57
CA ILE A 68 4.45 -6.57 17.95
C ILE A 68 5.79 -7.27 18.14
N PRO A 69 6.85 -6.57 18.61
CA PRO A 69 8.14 -7.18 18.88
C PRO A 69 8.06 -8.28 19.97
N GLU A 70 8.93 -9.30 19.87
CA GLU A 70 9.04 -10.36 20.87
C GLU A 70 9.34 -9.82 22.27
N THR A 71 10.13 -8.75 22.36
CA THR A 71 10.46 -8.07 23.62
C THR A 71 9.23 -7.51 24.36
N LEU A 72 8.10 -7.34 23.67
CA LEU A 72 6.82 -6.95 24.26
C LEU A 72 5.84 -8.13 24.43
N GLY A 73 6.36 -9.36 24.40
CA GLY A 73 5.54 -10.58 24.51
C GLY A 73 4.83 -10.96 23.20
N GLY A 74 5.22 -10.34 22.07
CA GLY A 74 4.72 -10.66 20.75
C GLY A 74 5.49 -11.81 20.10
N ARG A 75 4.96 -12.31 18.96
CA ARG A 75 5.63 -13.32 18.13
C ARG A 75 6.63 -12.71 17.13
N GLY A 76 6.93 -11.42 17.27
CA GLY A 76 7.81 -10.71 16.34
C GLY A 76 7.27 -10.72 14.91
N ALA A 77 8.12 -11.11 13.97
CA ALA A 77 7.76 -11.19 12.54
C ALA A 77 7.16 -12.55 12.13
N ASP A 78 6.70 -13.38 13.08
CA ASP A 78 6.02 -14.65 12.80
C ASP A 78 4.55 -14.37 12.43
N CYS A 79 4.29 -14.17 11.14
CA CYS A 79 2.98 -13.87 10.57
C CYS A 79 2.77 -14.68 9.27
N PRO A 80 2.59 -16.01 9.37
CA PRO A 80 2.58 -16.91 8.21
C PRO A 80 1.46 -16.62 7.21
N ASN A 81 0.29 -16.18 7.66
CA ASN A 81 -0.82 -15.85 6.76
C ASN A 81 -0.55 -14.56 5.99
N LEU A 82 -0.06 -13.52 6.65
CA LEU A 82 0.35 -12.28 5.99
C LEU A 82 1.48 -12.54 4.99
N LYS A 83 2.52 -13.29 5.37
CA LYS A 83 3.63 -13.67 4.48
C LYS A 83 3.14 -14.43 3.25
N ARG A 84 2.24 -15.40 3.44
CA ARG A 84 1.64 -16.18 2.34
C ARG A 84 0.87 -15.29 1.38
N LEU A 85 0.07 -14.35 1.89
CA LEU A 85 -0.66 -13.37 1.09
C LEU A 85 0.30 -12.49 0.29
N LEU A 86 1.33 -11.93 0.92
CA LEU A 86 2.29 -11.03 0.29
C LEU A 86 3.11 -11.73 -0.82
N ALA A 87 3.44 -13.01 -0.63
CA ALA A 87 4.19 -13.83 -1.59
C ALA A 87 3.30 -14.49 -2.67
N ASN A 88 1.97 -14.41 -2.57
CA ASN A 88 1.06 -15.10 -3.50
C ASN A 88 1.22 -14.54 -4.94
N PRO A 89 1.68 -15.34 -5.92
CA PRO A 89 1.91 -14.87 -7.29
C PRO A 89 0.61 -14.58 -8.06
N ASP A 90 -0.52 -15.14 -7.61
CA ASP A 90 -1.83 -14.98 -8.26
C ASP A 90 -2.61 -13.78 -7.72
N GLN A 91 -2.07 -13.06 -6.75
CA GLN A 91 -2.70 -11.90 -6.13
C GLN A 91 -1.82 -10.67 -6.25
N VAL A 92 -2.32 -9.63 -6.93
CA VAL A 92 -1.60 -8.34 -7.07
C VAL A 92 -1.64 -7.57 -5.76
N LYS A 93 -0.48 -7.09 -5.30
CA LYS A 93 -0.36 -6.15 -4.19
C LYS A 93 -0.28 -4.73 -4.73
N LEU A 94 -1.31 -3.94 -4.43
CA LEU A 94 -1.48 -2.57 -4.91
C LEU A 94 -1.07 -1.58 -3.84
N PHE A 95 -0.04 -0.78 -4.12
CA PHE A 95 0.54 0.20 -3.19
C PHE A 95 0.44 1.62 -3.71
N HIS A 96 0.63 2.57 -2.80
CA HIS A 96 1.05 3.93 -3.14
C HIS A 96 2.48 4.16 -2.66
N PHE A 97 3.44 4.32 -3.60
CA PHE A 97 4.89 4.41 -3.32
C PHE A 97 5.54 3.09 -2.86
N ALA A 98 5.18 1.99 -3.50
CA ALA A 98 5.60 0.61 -3.20
C ALA A 98 7.10 0.39 -2.93
N ARG A 99 8.00 1.25 -3.45
CA ARG A 99 9.46 1.12 -3.26
C ARG A 99 9.84 0.97 -1.79
N PHE A 100 9.26 1.80 -0.92
CA PHE A 100 9.52 1.74 0.52
C PHE A 100 8.90 0.50 1.15
N ASP A 101 7.61 0.23 0.83
CA ASP A 101 6.86 -0.87 1.45
C ASP A 101 7.47 -2.23 1.11
N VAL A 102 7.86 -2.47 -0.15
CA VAL A 102 8.47 -3.75 -0.52
C VAL A 102 9.83 -3.95 0.14
N ALA A 103 10.60 -2.87 0.36
CA ALA A 103 11.87 -2.93 1.07
C ALA A 103 11.65 -3.27 2.56
N ILE A 104 10.77 -2.55 3.25
CA ILE A 104 10.55 -2.79 4.70
C ILE A 104 9.89 -4.15 4.96
N LEU A 105 8.96 -4.60 4.10
CA LEU A 105 8.35 -5.92 4.21
C LEU A 105 9.38 -7.03 3.99
N ARG A 106 10.31 -6.87 3.04
CA ARG A 106 11.43 -7.81 2.83
C ARG A 106 12.35 -7.82 4.04
N GLN A 107 12.75 -6.66 4.56
CA GLN A 107 13.65 -6.53 5.70
C GLN A 107 13.04 -7.11 6.99
N ALA A 108 11.78 -6.78 7.27
CA ALA A 108 11.15 -7.15 8.53
C ALA A 108 10.59 -8.58 8.54
N LEU A 109 10.02 -9.04 7.42
CA LEU A 109 9.31 -10.31 7.34
C LEU A 109 10.06 -11.38 6.55
N GLY A 110 11.14 -11.02 5.83
CA GLY A 110 11.85 -11.95 4.96
C GLY A 110 11.03 -12.42 3.76
N VAL A 111 10.02 -11.64 3.33
CA VAL A 111 9.12 -12.00 2.24
C VAL A 111 9.40 -11.16 0.99
N GLU A 112 9.46 -11.81 -0.16
CA GLU A 112 9.45 -11.12 -1.45
C GLU A 112 8.02 -10.85 -1.87
N VAL A 113 7.68 -9.56 -1.98
CA VAL A 113 6.33 -9.12 -2.34
C VAL A 113 6.23 -9.02 -3.86
N ALA A 114 5.46 -9.93 -4.46
CA ALA A 114 5.20 -9.94 -5.90
C ALA A 114 3.88 -10.68 -6.20
N PRO A 115 3.16 -10.34 -7.30
CA PRO A 115 3.32 -9.16 -8.16
C PRO A 115 2.90 -7.85 -7.46
N VAL A 116 3.51 -6.74 -7.87
CA VAL A 116 3.28 -5.41 -7.29
C VAL A 116 2.74 -4.46 -8.35
N ARG A 117 1.81 -3.58 -7.96
CA ARG A 117 1.43 -2.37 -8.70
C ARG A 117 1.59 -1.14 -7.82
N CYS A 118 1.97 0.01 -8.41
CA CYS A 118 2.23 1.23 -7.68
C CYS A 118 1.50 2.42 -8.31
N THR A 119 0.52 2.98 -7.59
CA THR A 119 -0.26 4.14 -8.05
C THR A 119 0.58 5.39 -8.21
N LYS A 120 1.65 5.58 -7.41
CA LYS A 120 2.57 6.72 -7.56
C LYS A 120 3.41 6.64 -8.83
N VAL A 121 3.92 5.45 -9.19
CA VAL A 121 4.63 5.23 -10.45
C VAL A 121 3.68 5.43 -11.62
N ALA A 122 2.48 4.85 -11.57
CA ALA A 122 1.44 5.06 -12.59
C ALA A 122 1.12 6.55 -12.77
N ALA A 123 0.91 7.27 -11.65
CA ALA A 123 0.62 8.71 -11.69
C ALA A 123 1.77 9.51 -12.32
N LYS A 124 3.03 9.22 -12.01
CA LYS A 124 4.18 9.87 -12.63
C LYS A 124 4.24 9.63 -14.14
N LEU A 125 3.87 8.45 -14.60
CA LEU A 125 3.88 8.13 -16.02
C LEU A 125 2.79 8.86 -16.82
N VAL A 126 1.63 9.20 -16.21
CA VAL A 126 0.50 9.80 -16.94
C VAL A 126 0.22 11.27 -16.60
N ARG A 127 0.78 11.78 -15.50
CA ARG A 127 0.56 13.15 -15.01
C ARG A 127 1.87 13.96 -15.09
N THR A 128 2.45 14.06 -16.28
CA THR A 128 3.75 14.72 -16.53
C THR A 128 3.69 16.25 -16.42
N PHE A 129 2.51 16.82 -16.26
CA PHE A 129 2.27 18.26 -16.13
C PHE A 129 2.34 18.78 -14.68
N THR A 130 2.60 17.91 -13.70
CA THR A 130 2.60 18.26 -12.26
C THR A 130 3.52 17.36 -11.47
N GLU A 131 4.04 17.86 -10.36
CA GLU A 131 4.80 17.09 -9.36
C GLU A 131 3.91 16.54 -8.22
N ARG A 132 2.58 16.78 -8.29
CA ARG A 132 1.64 16.36 -7.26
C ARG A 132 1.23 14.89 -7.43
N HIS A 133 2.08 13.99 -6.98
CA HIS A 133 1.88 12.53 -7.04
C HIS A 133 1.68 11.91 -5.64
N GLY A 134 1.42 12.71 -4.61
CA GLY A 134 1.08 12.23 -3.28
C GLY A 134 -0.33 11.65 -3.23
N LEU A 135 -0.57 10.65 -2.37
CA LEU A 135 -1.85 9.94 -2.28
C LEU A 135 -3.02 10.91 -2.07
N LYS A 136 -2.91 11.83 -1.12
CA LYS A 136 -3.97 12.83 -0.83
C LYS A 136 -4.34 13.64 -2.08
N ASP A 137 -3.34 14.13 -2.83
CA ASP A 137 -3.61 14.93 -4.03
C ASP A 137 -4.27 14.09 -5.13
N LEU A 138 -3.79 12.86 -5.34
CA LEU A 138 -4.36 11.96 -6.33
C LEU A 138 -5.80 11.55 -5.98
N LEU A 139 -6.07 11.23 -4.73
CA LEU A 139 -7.42 10.88 -4.28
C LEU A 139 -8.38 12.04 -4.45
N ARG A 140 -7.98 13.25 -4.05
CA ARG A 140 -8.81 14.45 -4.21
C ARG A 140 -9.11 14.74 -5.68
N GLU A 141 -8.10 14.65 -6.56
CA GLU A 141 -8.25 15.05 -7.96
C GLU A 141 -8.87 13.97 -8.85
N LEU A 142 -8.59 12.69 -8.61
CA LEU A 142 -9.03 11.58 -9.47
C LEU A 142 -10.21 10.78 -8.92
N VAL A 143 -10.40 10.78 -7.61
CA VAL A 143 -11.45 9.99 -6.93
C VAL A 143 -12.48 10.88 -6.24
N GLY A 144 -12.14 12.14 -5.94
CA GLY A 144 -13.02 13.08 -5.24
C GLY A 144 -13.07 12.85 -3.72
N VAL A 145 -12.02 12.22 -3.16
CA VAL A 145 -11.91 11.90 -1.73
C VAL A 145 -10.78 12.72 -1.12
N ASP A 146 -11.04 13.33 0.04
CA ASP A 146 -10.01 14.02 0.81
C ASP A 146 -9.68 13.20 2.08
N ILE A 147 -8.38 12.88 2.28
CA ILE A 147 -7.87 12.14 3.43
C ILE A 147 -7.04 13.04 4.33
N SER A 148 -7.04 12.73 5.65
CA SER A 148 -6.23 13.43 6.65
C SER A 148 -4.77 12.93 6.60
N LYS A 149 -3.82 13.81 6.97
CA LYS A 149 -2.41 13.44 7.20
C LYS A 149 -2.00 13.57 8.67
N GLN A 150 -2.96 13.81 9.56
CA GLN A 150 -2.68 14.18 10.95
C GLN A 150 -1.91 13.12 11.74
N GLN A 151 -2.11 11.84 11.42
CA GLN A 151 -1.46 10.73 12.14
C GLN A 151 -0.18 10.20 11.48
N GLN A 152 0.26 10.79 10.37
CA GLN A 152 1.42 10.31 9.61
C GLN A 152 2.70 10.17 10.44
N SER A 153 2.90 11.03 11.43
CA SER A 153 4.08 11.05 12.32
C SER A 153 3.74 10.58 13.75
N SER A 154 2.70 9.77 13.92
CA SER A 154 2.32 9.27 15.24
C SER A 154 3.22 8.11 15.69
N ASP A 155 3.16 7.75 16.99
CA ASP A 155 3.88 6.61 17.52
C ASP A 155 3.20 5.29 17.10
N TRP A 156 3.62 4.77 15.95
CA TRP A 156 3.15 3.48 15.43
C TRP A 156 3.68 2.28 16.23
N GLY A 157 4.72 2.50 17.04
CA GLY A 157 5.31 1.50 17.92
C GLY A 157 4.57 1.27 19.22
N ALA A 158 3.53 2.05 19.52
CA ALA A 158 2.73 1.92 20.72
C ALA A 158 2.10 0.52 20.84
N PRO A 159 2.01 -0.08 22.03
CA PRO A 159 1.37 -1.39 22.25
C PRO A 159 -0.12 -1.39 21.85
N GLU A 160 -0.80 -0.28 22.06
CA GLU A 160 -2.20 -0.06 21.68
C GLU A 160 -2.30 1.15 20.76
N LEU A 161 -2.91 0.96 19.59
CA LEU A 161 -3.15 2.02 18.62
C LEU A 161 -4.49 2.68 18.89
N THR A 162 -4.55 4.00 18.73
CA THR A 162 -5.79 4.75 18.89
C THR A 162 -6.75 4.55 17.73
N PRO A 163 -8.06 4.79 17.91
CA PRO A 163 -9.02 4.77 16.80
C PRO A 163 -8.65 5.72 15.65
N GLU A 164 -8.05 6.88 15.97
CA GLU A 164 -7.62 7.88 15.00
C GLU A 164 -6.42 7.39 14.17
N GLN A 165 -5.47 6.67 14.80
CA GLN A 165 -4.37 6.01 14.09
C GLN A 165 -4.91 4.93 13.15
N LEU A 166 -5.81 4.08 13.62
CA LEU A 166 -6.41 3.02 12.79
C LEU A 166 -7.22 3.58 11.64
N ALA A 167 -7.98 4.66 11.86
CA ALA A 167 -8.74 5.34 10.80
C ALA A 167 -7.81 5.97 9.75
N TYR A 168 -6.69 6.58 10.18
CA TYR A 168 -5.68 7.09 9.29
C TYR A 168 -5.08 5.97 8.44
N ALA A 169 -4.53 4.92 9.06
CA ALA A 169 -3.92 3.78 8.40
C ALA A 169 -4.86 3.09 7.40
N ALA A 170 -6.14 2.94 7.78
CA ALA A 170 -7.16 2.42 6.87
C ALA A 170 -7.38 3.32 5.65
N SER A 171 -7.30 4.66 5.81
CA SER A 171 -7.53 5.60 4.71
C SER A 171 -6.50 5.46 3.58
N ASP A 172 -5.29 4.98 3.88
CA ASP A 172 -4.21 4.84 2.91
C ASP A 172 -4.41 3.63 1.97
N VAL A 173 -5.28 2.66 2.33
CA VAL A 173 -5.60 1.50 1.50
C VAL A 173 -7.01 1.47 0.93
N LEU A 174 -8.00 2.07 1.61
CA LEU A 174 -9.42 1.97 1.26
C LEU A 174 -9.76 2.45 -0.15
N TYR A 175 -9.02 3.42 -0.67
CA TYR A 175 -9.32 4.08 -1.94
C TYR A 175 -8.35 3.71 -3.07
N LEU A 176 -7.36 2.84 -2.83
CA LEU A 176 -6.34 2.52 -3.84
C LEU A 176 -6.93 1.81 -5.06
N HIS A 177 -7.94 0.95 -4.90
CA HIS A 177 -8.60 0.29 -6.03
C HIS A 177 -9.30 1.29 -6.94
N ALA A 178 -10.04 2.25 -6.36
CA ALA A 178 -10.70 3.31 -7.12
C ALA A 178 -9.68 4.22 -7.83
N LEU A 179 -8.58 4.55 -7.13
CA LEU A 179 -7.48 5.32 -7.71
C LEU A 179 -6.80 4.55 -8.85
N TRP A 180 -6.54 3.25 -8.67
CA TRP A 180 -5.94 2.41 -9.69
C TRP A 180 -6.79 2.37 -10.96
N ALA A 181 -8.09 2.17 -10.84
CA ALA A 181 -9.00 2.14 -11.99
C ALA A 181 -8.92 3.44 -12.83
N ARG A 182 -8.76 4.61 -12.18
CA ARG A 182 -8.56 5.88 -12.87
C ARG A 182 -7.20 5.96 -13.56
N LEU A 183 -6.14 5.57 -12.88
CA LEU A 183 -4.77 5.63 -13.42
C LEU A 183 -4.56 4.61 -14.53
N GLU A 184 -5.10 3.40 -14.41
CA GLU A 184 -5.04 2.38 -15.45
C GLU A 184 -5.70 2.86 -16.76
N GLY A 185 -6.89 3.48 -16.66
CA GLY A 185 -7.53 4.09 -17.83
C GLY A 185 -6.69 5.19 -18.49
N LEU A 186 -5.97 6.00 -17.69
CA LEU A 186 -5.01 6.99 -18.20
C LEU A 186 -3.78 6.34 -18.85
N LEU A 187 -3.22 5.27 -18.22
CA LEU A 187 -2.09 4.52 -18.79
C LEU A 187 -2.44 3.91 -20.14
N ILE A 188 -3.63 3.32 -20.27
CA ILE A 188 -4.12 2.75 -21.53
C ILE A 188 -4.26 3.85 -22.58
N ARG A 189 -4.91 4.96 -22.24
CA ARG A 189 -5.12 6.10 -23.15
C ARG A 189 -3.81 6.67 -23.69
N GLU A 190 -2.78 6.77 -22.83
CA GLU A 190 -1.46 7.30 -23.20
C GLU A 190 -0.53 6.24 -23.81
N GLY A 191 -0.96 4.99 -23.96
CA GLY A 191 -0.14 3.89 -24.47
C GLY A 191 1.05 3.52 -23.56
N ARG A 192 0.92 3.74 -22.24
CA ARG A 192 2.01 3.57 -21.26
C ARG A 192 1.80 2.41 -20.29
N LEU A 193 0.75 1.59 -20.49
CA LEU A 193 0.46 0.49 -19.56
C LEU A 193 1.59 -0.56 -19.51
N GLU A 194 2.11 -0.98 -20.67
CA GLU A 194 3.22 -1.95 -20.72
C GLU A 194 4.49 -1.44 -20.04
N LEU A 195 4.78 -0.13 -20.22
CA LEU A 195 5.91 0.52 -19.54
C LEU A 195 5.69 0.54 -18.03
N ALA A 196 4.47 0.84 -17.58
CA ALA A 196 4.13 0.81 -16.15
C ALA A 196 4.30 -0.59 -15.57
N GLU A 197 3.82 -1.64 -16.26
CA GLU A 197 3.97 -3.03 -15.82
C GLU A 197 5.46 -3.45 -15.78
N ALA A 198 6.31 -2.97 -16.68
CA ALA A 198 7.75 -3.19 -16.62
C ALA A 198 8.38 -2.53 -15.37
N CYS A 199 7.97 -1.29 -15.06
CA CYS A 199 8.38 -0.61 -13.83
C CYS A 199 7.92 -1.36 -12.57
N PHE A 200 6.69 -1.87 -12.57
CA PHE A 200 6.16 -2.62 -11.43
C PHE A 200 6.91 -3.92 -11.18
N ARG A 201 7.24 -4.65 -12.24
CA ARG A 201 8.08 -5.87 -12.11
C ARG A 201 9.46 -5.58 -11.54
N PHE A 202 9.99 -4.38 -11.71
CA PHE A 202 11.29 -3.98 -11.16
C PHE A 202 11.23 -3.56 -9.68
N LEU A 203 10.06 -3.19 -9.13
CA LEU A 203 9.94 -2.67 -7.76
C LEU A 203 10.51 -3.62 -6.67
N PRO A 204 10.32 -4.96 -6.72
CA PRO A 204 10.97 -5.85 -5.76
C PRO A 204 12.50 -5.79 -5.80
N ALA A 205 13.07 -5.73 -7.00
CA ALA A 205 14.53 -5.56 -7.19
C ALA A 205 14.99 -4.17 -6.72
N ARG A 206 14.20 -3.10 -7.00
CA ARG A 206 14.50 -1.75 -6.51
C ARG A 206 14.52 -1.68 -5.00
N GLY A 207 13.54 -2.29 -4.31
CA GLY A 207 13.53 -2.38 -2.85
C GLY A 207 14.74 -3.14 -2.30
N GLN A 208 15.19 -4.21 -2.98
CA GLN A 208 16.40 -4.91 -2.60
C GLN A 208 17.65 -4.04 -2.77
N LEU A 209 17.75 -3.26 -3.85
CA LEU A 209 18.84 -2.32 -4.06
C LEU A 209 18.91 -1.28 -2.93
N ASP A 210 17.78 -0.76 -2.48
CA ASP A 210 17.71 0.16 -1.35
C ASP A 210 18.28 -0.48 -0.07
N LEU A 211 17.88 -1.73 0.22
CA LEU A 211 18.40 -2.49 1.36
C LEU A 211 19.92 -2.80 1.24
N MET A 212 20.48 -2.78 0.05
CA MET A 212 21.93 -2.96 -0.18
C MET A 212 22.70 -1.64 -0.17
N GLY A 213 22.05 -0.50 0.05
CA GLY A 213 22.67 0.82 0.12
C GLY A 213 22.79 1.54 -1.23
N TYR A 214 22.07 1.09 -2.27
CA TYR A 214 22.00 1.75 -3.58
C TYR A 214 20.78 2.68 -3.72
N GLU A 215 20.38 3.31 -2.63
CA GLU A 215 19.28 4.29 -2.69
C GLU A 215 19.75 5.65 -3.23
N ASP A 216 20.99 6.07 -2.86
CA ASP A 216 21.64 7.31 -3.27
C ASP A 216 23.18 7.15 -3.23
N PRO A 217 23.90 7.31 -4.34
CA PRO A 217 23.35 7.52 -5.69
C PRO A 217 22.62 6.28 -6.24
N ASP A 218 21.58 6.52 -7.04
CA ASP A 218 20.91 5.46 -7.79
C ASP A 218 21.86 4.81 -8.78
N ILE A 219 21.88 3.47 -8.89
CA ILE A 219 22.81 2.76 -9.81
C ILE A 219 22.60 3.12 -11.29
N PHE A 220 21.44 3.72 -11.64
CA PHE A 220 21.17 4.21 -12.99
C PHE A 220 21.44 5.72 -13.15
N ALA A 221 21.85 6.43 -12.08
CA ALA A 221 22.24 7.83 -12.16
C ALA A 221 23.67 7.97 -12.68
N HIS A 222 23.93 9.10 -13.36
CA HIS A 222 25.26 9.51 -13.82
C HIS A 222 25.81 10.60 -12.93
#